data_fc7f2c4f059350eb33598ca27e04f9b5
#
_entry.id   fc7f2c4f059350eb33598ca27e04f9b5
#
_cell.length_a   1.000
_cell.length_b   1.000
_cell.length_c   1.000
_cell.angle_alpha   90.00
_cell.angle_beta   90.00
_cell.angle_gamma   90.00
#
_symmetry.space_group_name_H-M   'P 1'
#
loop_
_entity.id
_entity.type
_entity.pdbx_description
1 polymer ?
#
loop_
_entity_poly.entity_id
_entity_poly.type
_entity_poly.pdbx_seq_one_letter_code
_entity_poly.pdbx_strand_id
1 'polypeptide(L)'
;MKLKQIITIGILLSFFNYPSLMAQNKENASIEKKEYLKGLTKVGKNEMSDKQIMFDGETFPVYNNKGERIRGMKMMEAMISGDYTPDFYMDKNKEIKAAVLRMATEDEKKMMKEMQAQMSGQSELIGTDASIFSATDINGNQYSLNSLKGKIIVMNFWFVECKPCVMEMPELNELVKNYKNKDVVFLGFATNDKSKIDSFLKKKDFSYNIIPNSKKIAEAYKVSGYPTHIIIDENSKIVYSTSGLGPTTITDIEKTIESLIKE
;
A
#
# COMPACT_ATOMS: atom_id res chain seq x y z
N MET A 1 -64.04 17.28 -52.44
CA MET A 1 -64.01 16.33 -51.32
C MET A 1 -62.74 15.49 -51.46
N LYS A 2 -61.72 15.78 -50.66
CA LYS A 2 -60.42 15.09 -50.69
C LYS A 2 -60.33 14.11 -49.53
N LEU A 3 -60.21 12.82 -49.91
CA LEU A 3 -60.06 11.68 -49.00
C LEU A 3 -58.64 11.72 -48.43
N LYS A 4 -58.48 11.83 -47.12
CA LYS A 4 -57.21 11.68 -46.43
C LYS A 4 -56.96 10.22 -46.20
N GLN A 5 -55.90 9.66 -46.82
CA GLN A 5 -55.37 8.35 -46.50
C GLN A 5 -54.54 8.48 -45.21
N ILE A 6 -54.90 7.68 -44.21
CA ILE A 6 -54.14 7.47 -42.99
C ILE A 6 -53.22 6.27 -43.26
N ILE A 7 -51.92 6.54 -43.32
CA ILE A 7 -50.89 5.51 -43.41
C ILE A 7 -50.57 5.08 -41.97
N THR A 8 -51.01 3.88 -41.61
CA THR A 8 -50.62 3.22 -40.36
C THR A 8 -49.30 2.54 -40.59
N ILE A 9 -48.20 3.07 -40.01
CA ILE A 9 -46.89 2.43 -39.99
C ILE A 9 -46.90 1.46 -38.82
N GLY A 10 -47.05 0.19 -39.14
CA GLY A 10 -46.86 -0.92 -38.21
C GLY A 10 -45.34 -1.07 -37.91
N ILE A 11 -44.94 -0.73 -36.70
CA ILE A 11 -43.59 -1.05 -36.21
C ILE A 11 -43.59 -2.52 -35.79
N LEU A 12 -43.05 -3.38 -36.67
CA LEU A 12 -42.70 -4.75 -36.30
C LEU A 12 -41.51 -4.68 -35.34
N LEU A 13 -41.73 -4.80 -34.04
CA LEU A 13 -40.73 -5.11 -33.06
C LEU A 13 -40.28 -6.57 -33.24
N SER A 14 -39.27 -6.79 -34.08
CA SER A 14 -38.54 -8.04 -34.10
C SER A 14 -37.71 -8.11 -32.81
N PHE A 15 -38.16 -8.93 -31.87
CA PHE A 15 -37.37 -9.39 -30.74
C PHE A 15 -36.19 -10.19 -31.27
N PHE A 16 -35.06 -9.51 -31.54
CA PHE A 16 -33.80 -10.21 -31.64
C PHE A 16 -33.36 -10.60 -30.22
N ASN A 17 -33.50 -11.90 -29.94
CA ASN A 17 -32.84 -12.56 -28.83
C ASN A 17 -31.36 -12.22 -28.86
N TYR A 18 -30.87 -11.41 -27.90
CA TYR A 18 -29.46 -11.20 -27.62
C TYR A 18 -29.00 -12.00 -26.38
N PRO A 19 -29.06 -13.35 -26.37
CA PRO A 19 -28.33 -14.12 -25.37
C PRO A 19 -26.92 -14.52 -25.82
N SER A 20 -26.63 -14.46 -27.16
CA SER A 20 -25.39 -15.04 -27.67
C SER A 20 -24.14 -14.17 -27.50
N LEU A 21 -24.28 -12.85 -27.53
CA LEU A 21 -23.10 -11.96 -27.41
C LEU A 21 -22.54 -11.87 -25.98
N MET A 22 -23.45 -11.91 -24.98
CA MET A 22 -23.03 -11.94 -23.56
C MET A 22 -22.51 -13.32 -23.16
N ALA A 23 -23.02 -14.40 -23.74
CA ALA A 23 -22.49 -15.74 -23.52
C ALA A 23 -21.14 -15.95 -24.20
N GLN A 24 -20.98 -15.48 -25.45
CA GLN A 24 -19.70 -15.52 -26.15
C GLN A 24 -18.62 -14.68 -25.46
N ASN A 25 -18.95 -13.48 -24.94
CA ASN A 25 -17.99 -12.68 -24.18
C ASN A 25 -17.62 -13.33 -22.82
N LYS A 26 -18.54 -14.02 -22.15
CA LYS A 26 -18.23 -14.82 -20.96
C LYS A 26 -17.40 -16.06 -21.29
N GLU A 27 -17.69 -16.70 -22.42
CA GLU A 27 -16.99 -17.92 -22.86
C GLU A 27 -15.59 -17.60 -23.38
N ASN A 28 -15.41 -16.52 -24.16
CA ASN A 28 -14.10 -16.02 -24.58
C ASN A 28 -13.27 -15.52 -23.40
N ALA A 29 -13.85 -14.79 -22.44
CA ALA A 29 -13.17 -14.41 -21.21
C ALA A 29 -12.81 -15.62 -20.33
N SER A 30 -13.57 -16.74 -20.39
CA SER A 30 -13.26 -17.98 -19.69
C SER A 30 -12.20 -18.82 -20.42
N ILE A 31 -12.11 -18.71 -21.74
CA ILE A 31 -11.13 -19.41 -22.57
C ILE A 31 -9.77 -18.70 -22.48
N GLU A 32 -9.72 -17.37 -22.56
CA GLU A 32 -8.49 -16.59 -22.33
C GLU A 32 -7.95 -16.78 -20.89
N LYS A 33 -8.84 -16.87 -19.88
CA LYS A 33 -8.44 -17.21 -18.51
C LYS A 33 -7.78 -18.58 -18.36
N LYS A 34 -8.03 -19.52 -19.26
CA LYS A 34 -7.52 -20.89 -19.18
C LYS A 34 -6.11 -21.05 -19.76
N GLU A 35 -5.67 -20.18 -20.67
CA GLU A 35 -4.39 -20.39 -21.37
C GLU A 35 -3.16 -20.03 -20.49
N TYR A 36 -3.20 -18.92 -19.77
CA TYR A 36 -2.10 -18.54 -18.87
C TYR A 36 -2.07 -19.34 -17.55
N LEU A 37 -3.13 -20.08 -17.25
CA LEU A 37 -3.22 -21.03 -16.12
C LEU A 37 -3.21 -22.50 -16.57
N LYS A 38 -2.85 -22.80 -17.81
CA LYS A 38 -2.86 -24.14 -18.36
C LYS A 38 -1.97 -25.09 -17.54
N GLY A 39 -2.54 -26.19 -17.10
CA GLY A 39 -1.85 -27.17 -16.26
C GLY A 39 -1.70 -26.80 -14.79
N LEU A 40 -2.31 -25.69 -14.37
CA LEU A 40 -2.34 -25.23 -12.98
C LEU A 40 -3.73 -25.43 -12.36
N THR A 41 -3.76 -25.77 -11.08
CA THR A 41 -4.96 -25.90 -10.26
C THR A 41 -4.99 -24.82 -9.18
N LYS A 42 -6.18 -24.29 -8.87
CA LYS A 42 -6.34 -23.31 -7.80
C LYS A 42 -6.05 -23.95 -6.45
N VAL A 43 -5.23 -23.28 -5.65
CA VAL A 43 -4.86 -23.72 -4.29
C VAL A 43 -6.06 -23.59 -3.35
N GLY A 44 -6.38 -24.65 -2.62
CA GLY A 44 -7.43 -24.63 -1.60
C GLY A 44 -7.00 -23.85 -0.35
N LYS A 45 -8.00 -23.35 0.40
CA LYS A 45 -7.73 -22.56 1.64
C LYS A 45 -6.83 -23.30 2.65
N ASN A 46 -6.93 -24.62 2.74
CA ASN A 46 -6.18 -25.44 3.69
C ASN A 46 -4.76 -25.85 3.18
N GLU A 47 -4.41 -25.54 1.94
CA GLU A 47 -3.14 -25.94 1.32
C GLU A 47 -2.08 -24.84 1.37
N MET A 48 -2.43 -23.67 1.91
CA MET A 48 -1.58 -22.47 1.94
C MET A 48 -0.73 -22.35 3.22
N SER A 49 -1.02 -23.14 4.28
CA SER A 49 -0.58 -22.83 5.66
C SER A 49 0.94 -22.78 5.88
N ASP A 50 1.76 -23.38 5.01
CA ASP A 50 3.21 -23.54 5.26
C ASP A 50 4.10 -23.01 4.13
N LYS A 51 3.55 -22.28 3.16
CA LYS A 51 4.32 -21.82 1.99
C LYS A 51 4.55 -20.32 2.02
N GLN A 52 5.80 -19.93 2.24
CA GLN A 52 6.23 -18.55 2.00
C GLN A 52 6.33 -18.30 0.49
N ILE A 53 5.48 -17.42 -0.02
CA ILE A 53 5.53 -16.97 -1.42
C ILE A 53 6.15 -15.59 -1.42
N MET A 54 7.31 -15.47 -2.05
CA MET A 54 7.92 -14.16 -2.29
C MET A 54 7.36 -13.55 -3.56
N PHE A 55 6.59 -12.49 -3.40
CA PHE A 55 6.18 -11.62 -4.51
C PHE A 55 7.29 -10.62 -4.80
N ASP A 56 8.16 -10.94 -5.74
CA ASP A 56 9.23 -10.01 -6.15
C ASP A 56 8.76 -8.91 -7.12
N GLY A 57 7.53 -9.03 -7.60
CA GLY A 57 6.93 -8.09 -8.54
C GLY A 57 7.40 -8.22 -9.99
N GLU A 58 8.42 -9.01 -10.26
CA GLU A 58 9.04 -9.13 -11.59
C GLU A 58 9.00 -10.56 -12.13
N THR A 59 9.49 -11.52 -11.36
CA THR A 59 9.63 -12.91 -11.82
C THR A 59 8.39 -13.75 -11.57
N PHE A 60 7.74 -13.60 -10.40
CA PHE A 60 6.54 -14.36 -10.09
C PHE A 60 5.33 -13.93 -10.94
N PRO A 61 4.66 -14.85 -11.66
CA PRO A 61 3.53 -14.52 -12.50
C PRO A 61 2.30 -14.09 -11.70
N VAL A 62 1.92 -12.80 -11.77
CA VAL A 62 0.69 -12.26 -11.22
C VAL A 62 -0.17 -11.72 -12.35
N TYR A 63 -1.44 -12.06 -12.36
CA TYR A 63 -2.41 -11.64 -13.37
C TYR A 63 -3.57 -10.89 -12.71
N ASN A 64 -4.16 -9.96 -13.44
CA ASN A 64 -5.41 -9.34 -13.01
C ASN A 64 -6.61 -10.25 -13.35
N ASN A 65 -7.83 -9.82 -13.02
CA ASN A 65 -9.06 -10.57 -13.28
C ASN A 65 -9.40 -10.72 -14.78
N LYS A 66 -8.71 -9.97 -15.65
CA LYS A 66 -8.83 -10.08 -17.12
C LYS A 66 -7.80 -11.04 -17.72
N GLY A 67 -6.86 -11.56 -16.92
CA GLY A 67 -5.78 -12.44 -17.36
C GLY A 67 -4.55 -11.70 -17.87
N GLU A 68 -4.50 -10.38 -17.74
CA GLU A 68 -3.35 -9.57 -18.09
C GLU A 68 -2.29 -9.67 -17.01
N ARG A 69 -1.03 -9.91 -17.40
CA ARG A 69 0.08 -9.97 -16.46
C ARG A 69 0.38 -8.58 -15.90
N ILE A 70 0.37 -8.47 -14.58
CA ILE A 70 0.74 -7.24 -13.87
C ILE A 70 2.09 -7.43 -13.17
N ARG A 71 2.91 -6.35 -13.13
CA ARG A 71 4.28 -6.36 -12.61
C ARG A 71 4.61 -5.07 -11.89
N GLY A 72 5.72 -5.12 -11.12
CA GLY A 72 6.31 -3.95 -10.49
C GLY A 72 5.32 -3.15 -9.66
N MET A 73 5.30 -1.84 -9.84
CA MET A 73 4.48 -0.91 -9.08
C MET A 73 2.98 -1.21 -9.17
N LYS A 74 2.45 -1.50 -10.36
CA LYS A 74 1.02 -1.80 -10.55
C LYS A 74 0.56 -3.01 -9.74
N MET A 75 1.41 -4.03 -9.62
CA MET A 75 1.11 -5.19 -8.78
C MET A 75 1.11 -4.80 -7.31
N MET A 76 2.11 -4.03 -6.87
CA MET A 76 2.21 -3.57 -5.49
C MET A 76 1.04 -2.66 -5.11
N GLU A 77 0.68 -1.69 -5.94
CA GLU A 77 -0.49 -0.83 -5.75
C GLU A 77 -1.76 -1.65 -5.57
N ALA A 78 -1.99 -2.63 -6.45
CA ALA A 78 -3.15 -3.52 -6.34
C ALA A 78 -3.16 -4.35 -5.04
N MET A 79 -1.99 -4.84 -4.60
CA MET A 79 -1.87 -5.60 -3.34
C MET A 79 -2.05 -4.73 -2.09
N ILE A 80 -1.56 -3.48 -2.12
CA ILE A 80 -1.62 -2.53 -1.00
C ILE A 80 -3.00 -1.90 -0.88
N SER A 81 -3.73 -1.70 -1.99
CA SER A 81 -5.06 -1.06 -1.99
C SER A 81 -6.07 -1.73 -1.04
N GLY A 82 -5.87 -3.01 -0.69
CA GLY A 82 -6.84 -3.79 0.05
C GLY A 82 -8.08 -4.19 -0.77
N ASP A 83 -8.18 -3.74 -2.02
CA ASP A 83 -9.31 -4.04 -2.90
C ASP A 83 -9.19 -5.40 -3.60
N TYR A 84 -7.99 -5.98 -3.59
CA TYR A 84 -7.71 -7.22 -4.29
C TYR A 84 -7.14 -8.28 -3.35
N THR A 85 -7.53 -9.53 -3.61
CA THR A 85 -6.99 -10.72 -2.94
C THR A 85 -6.42 -11.67 -4.00
N PRO A 86 -5.21 -12.24 -3.82
CA PRO A 86 -4.64 -13.20 -4.74
C PRO A 86 -5.28 -14.58 -4.57
N ASP A 87 -5.74 -15.16 -5.67
CA ASP A 87 -5.98 -16.60 -5.79
C ASP A 87 -4.70 -17.24 -6.32
N PHE A 88 -4.15 -18.22 -5.60
CA PHE A 88 -2.94 -18.91 -6.00
C PHE A 88 -3.20 -20.15 -6.82
N TYR A 89 -2.28 -20.44 -7.74
CA TYR A 89 -2.36 -21.59 -8.64
C TYR A 89 -1.06 -22.40 -8.58
N MET A 90 -1.18 -23.71 -8.43
CA MET A 90 -0.08 -24.66 -8.32
C MET A 90 -0.05 -25.67 -9.46
N ASP A 91 1.13 -26.19 -9.73
CA ASP A 91 1.35 -27.28 -10.66
C ASP A 91 1.08 -28.66 -10.02
N LYS A 92 1.26 -29.73 -10.83
CA LYS A 92 1.15 -31.13 -10.37
C LYS A 92 2.11 -31.52 -9.24
N ASN A 93 3.21 -30.80 -9.09
CA ASN A 93 4.21 -31.02 -8.04
C ASN A 93 3.86 -30.20 -6.76
N LYS A 94 2.69 -29.59 -6.70
CA LYS A 94 2.24 -28.69 -5.62
C LYS A 94 3.13 -27.44 -5.42
N GLU A 95 3.82 -27.01 -6.47
CA GLU A 95 4.55 -25.74 -6.45
C GLU A 95 3.65 -24.60 -6.95
N ILE A 96 3.61 -23.50 -6.21
CA ILE A 96 2.82 -22.34 -6.60
C ILE A 96 3.53 -21.62 -7.75
N LYS A 97 2.85 -21.50 -8.87
CA LYS A 97 3.41 -20.99 -10.14
C LYS A 97 2.80 -19.66 -10.59
N ALA A 98 1.63 -19.32 -10.11
CA ALA A 98 0.96 -18.08 -10.49
C ALA A 98 -0.01 -17.60 -9.42
N ALA A 99 -0.36 -16.31 -9.48
CA ALA A 99 -1.48 -15.73 -8.75
C ALA A 99 -2.38 -14.93 -9.69
N VAL A 100 -3.68 -14.91 -9.38
CA VAL A 100 -4.67 -14.04 -10.05
C VAL A 100 -5.29 -13.13 -9.01
N LEU A 101 -5.18 -11.84 -9.20
CA LEU A 101 -5.81 -10.86 -8.35
C LEU A 101 -7.30 -10.76 -8.70
N ARG A 102 -8.15 -11.03 -7.74
CA ARG A 102 -9.59 -10.78 -7.80
C ARG A 102 -10.00 -9.70 -6.81
N MET A 103 -11.17 -9.13 -7.00
CA MET A 103 -11.74 -8.24 -6.00
C MET A 103 -11.86 -8.97 -4.65
N ALA A 104 -11.42 -8.34 -3.59
CA ALA A 104 -11.60 -8.82 -2.23
C ALA A 104 -13.07 -8.70 -1.82
N THR A 105 -13.59 -9.68 -1.08
CA THR A 105 -14.90 -9.58 -0.44
C THR A 105 -14.82 -8.61 0.75
N GLU A 106 -15.95 -8.09 1.21
CA GLU A 106 -15.99 -7.19 2.36
C GLU A 106 -15.44 -7.88 3.64
N ASP A 107 -15.70 -9.18 3.81
CA ASP A 107 -15.13 -9.96 4.92
C ASP A 107 -13.61 -10.07 4.81
N GLU A 108 -13.06 -10.26 3.60
CA GLU A 108 -11.62 -10.31 3.36
C GLU A 108 -10.97 -8.95 3.61
N LYS A 109 -11.59 -7.86 3.17
CA LYS A 109 -11.13 -6.49 3.46
C LYS A 109 -11.08 -6.22 4.97
N LYS A 110 -12.13 -6.61 5.67
CA LYS A 110 -12.20 -6.48 7.14
C LYS A 110 -11.10 -7.30 7.81
N MET A 111 -10.94 -8.57 7.40
CA MET A 111 -9.90 -9.46 7.95
C MET A 111 -8.48 -8.93 7.66
N MET A 112 -8.23 -8.40 6.45
CA MET A 112 -6.94 -7.78 6.11
C MET A 112 -6.66 -6.56 6.98
N LYS A 113 -7.66 -5.72 7.23
CA LYS A 113 -7.54 -4.55 8.10
C LYS A 113 -7.26 -4.94 9.56
N GLU A 114 -7.95 -5.95 10.08
CA GLU A 114 -7.73 -6.48 11.43
C GLU A 114 -6.35 -7.13 11.56
N MET A 115 -5.92 -7.90 10.56
CA MET A 115 -4.60 -8.53 10.52
C MET A 115 -3.48 -7.48 10.41
N GLN A 116 -3.67 -6.43 9.60
CA GLN A 116 -2.73 -5.31 9.52
C GLN A 116 -2.64 -4.57 10.86
N ALA A 117 -3.76 -4.35 11.55
CA ALA A 117 -3.77 -3.76 12.89
C ALA A 117 -3.05 -4.65 13.93
N GLN A 118 -3.18 -5.98 13.84
CA GLN A 118 -2.49 -6.92 14.71
C GLN A 118 -1.00 -7.09 14.37
N MET A 119 -0.65 -7.16 13.08
CA MET A 119 0.74 -7.27 12.62
C MET A 119 1.55 -5.99 12.85
N SER A 120 0.87 -4.85 12.94
CA SER A 120 1.50 -3.62 13.37
C SER A 120 1.86 -3.67 14.85
N GLY A 121 2.59 -4.66 15.36
CA GLY A 121 3.07 -4.78 16.77
C GLY A 121 3.55 -3.48 17.42
N GLN A 122 3.34 -2.41 16.74
CA GLN A 122 3.47 -1.01 17.01
C GLN A 122 2.32 -0.47 17.89
N SER A 123 1.18 -1.17 17.98
CA SER A 123 0.06 -0.74 18.84
C SER A 123 0.46 -0.72 20.32
N GLU A 124 1.42 -1.56 20.71
CA GLU A 124 1.97 -1.56 22.09
C GLU A 124 2.75 -0.27 22.42
N LEU A 125 3.22 0.48 21.42
CA LEU A 125 3.93 1.74 21.64
C LEU A 125 2.97 2.91 21.89
N ILE A 126 1.73 2.82 21.43
CA ILE A 126 0.75 3.91 21.56
C ILE A 126 0.45 4.16 23.05
N GLY A 127 0.55 5.42 23.46
CA GLY A 127 0.37 5.85 24.85
C GLY A 127 1.64 5.77 25.70
N THR A 128 2.74 5.19 25.19
CA THR A 128 4.02 5.13 25.92
C THR A 128 4.86 6.39 25.67
N ASP A 129 5.85 6.61 26.53
CA ASP A 129 6.85 7.65 26.31
C ASP A 129 7.75 7.30 25.12
N ALA A 130 8.05 8.27 24.27
CA ALA A 130 8.96 8.10 23.15
C ALA A 130 10.38 7.79 23.65
N SER A 131 11.05 6.86 22.97
CA SER A 131 12.45 6.53 23.25
C SER A 131 13.34 7.74 22.97
N ILE A 132 14.31 8.01 23.86
CA ILE A 132 15.28 9.10 23.68
C ILE A 132 16.14 8.81 22.45
N PHE A 133 16.26 9.80 21.59
CA PHE A 133 17.19 9.77 20.46
C PHE A 133 17.95 11.08 20.32
N SER A 134 19.13 11.01 19.71
CA SER A 134 19.90 12.14 19.21
C SER A 134 20.51 11.73 17.87
N ALA A 135 20.32 12.55 16.85
CA ALA A 135 20.68 12.23 15.49
C ALA A 135 21.03 13.47 14.68
N THR A 136 21.82 13.28 13.62
CA THR A 136 22.21 14.32 12.67
C THR A 136 21.70 13.95 11.29
N ASP A 137 21.04 14.88 10.61
CA ASP A 137 20.56 14.66 9.25
C ASP A 137 21.69 14.73 8.22
N ILE A 138 21.37 14.41 6.96
CA ILE A 138 22.35 14.46 5.86
C ILE A 138 22.89 15.86 5.58
N ASN A 139 22.23 16.92 6.07
CA ASN A 139 22.60 18.33 5.92
C ASN A 139 23.41 18.86 7.11
N GLY A 140 23.60 18.05 8.16
CA GLY A 140 24.33 18.42 9.38
C GLY A 140 23.47 19.02 10.49
N ASN A 141 22.15 19.09 10.34
CA ASN A 141 21.25 19.56 11.39
C ASN A 141 21.11 18.50 12.48
N GLN A 142 21.09 18.95 13.74
CA GLN A 142 20.94 18.04 14.88
C GLN A 142 19.51 18.03 15.40
N TYR A 143 19.02 16.83 15.66
CA TYR A 143 17.70 16.57 16.21
C TYR A 143 17.79 15.65 17.42
N SER A 144 17.03 15.96 18.46
CA SER A 144 16.88 15.08 19.62
C SER A 144 15.44 15.19 20.15
N LEU A 145 14.98 14.15 20.85
CA LEU A 145 13.67 14.21 21.48
C LEU A 145 13.55 15.45 22.39
N ASN A 146 14.62 15.78 23.12
CA ASN A 146 14.65 16.95 24.02
C ASN A 146 14.56 18.29 23.26
N SER A 147 15.29 18.43 22.14
CA SER A 147 15.27 19.68 21.35
C SER A 147 13.96 19.90 20.60
N LEU A 148 13.16 18.86 20.46
CA LEU A 148 11.88 18.87 19.76
C LEU A 148 10.67 18.87 20.71
N LYS A 149 10.90 19.01 22.02
CA LYS A 149 9.82 19.09 23.00
C LYS A 149 8.87 20.25 22.68
N GLY A 150 7.59 20.01 22.76
CA GLY A 150 6.54 20.97 22.39
C GLY A 150 6.15 20.94 20.90
N LYS A 151 6.80 20.11 20.11
CA LYS A 151 6.48 19.91 18.69
C LYS A 151 5.87 18.52 18.44
N ILE A 152 5.07 18.42 17.40
CA ILE A 152 4.63 17.13 16.86
C ILE A 152 5.78 16.57 16.01
N ILE A 153 6.18 15.32 16.26
CA ILE A 153 7.26 14.67 15.51
C ILE A 153 6.66 13.53 14.70
N VAL A 154 6.82 13.61 13.39
CA VAL A 154 6.40 12.55 12.45
C VAL A 154 7.64 11.80 12.00
N MET A 155 7.79 10.57 12.46
CA MET A 155 8.92 9.70 12.13
C MET A 155 8.51 8.72 11.03
N ASN A 156 9.36 8.59 10.00
CA ASN A 156 9.27 7.55 8.98
C ASN A 156 10.55 6.73 9.00
N PHE A 157 10.44 5.43 9.20
CA PHE A 157 11.56 4.48 9.11
C PHE A 157 11.55 3.81 7.75
N TRP A 158 12.68 3.85 7.05
CA TRP A 158 12.77 3.42 5.66
C TRP A 158 14.17 2.96 5.23
N PHE A 159 14.30 2.48 4.01
CA PHE A 159 15.59 2.27 3.34
C PHE A 159 15.45 2.38 1.81
N VAL A 160 16.56 2.65 1.13
CA VAL A 160 16.59 3.00 -0.30
C VAL A 160 15.96 1.95 -1.20
N GLU A 161 16.12 0.67 -0.90
CA GLU A 161 15.58 -0.45 -1.69
C GLU A 161 14.14 -0.84 -1.29
N CYS A 162 13.59 -0.21 -0.28
CA CYS A 162 12.23 -0.47 0.18
C CYS A 162 11.22 0.10 -0.82
N LYS A 163 10.73 -0.72 -1.73
CA LYS A 163 9.76 -0.29 -2.75
C LYS A 163 8.50 0.36 -2.15
N PRO A 164 7.82 -0.23 -1.12
CA PRO A 164 6.66 0.43 -0.51
C PRO A 164 7.00 1.79 0.09
N CYS A 165 8.18 1.94 0.72
CA CYS A 165 8.59 3.23 1.29
C CYS A 165 8.75 4.30 0.20
N VAL A 166 9.32 3.92 -0.96
CA VAL A 166 9.50 4.84 -2.09
C VAL A 166 8.17 5.22 -2.73
N MET A 167 7.18 4.33 -2.69
CA MET A 167 5.85 4.58 -3.26
C MET A 167 5.10 5.69 -2.50
N GLU A 168 5.22 5.75 -1.19
CA GLU A 168 4.50 6.73 -0.36
C GLU A 168 5.16 8.11 -0.34
N MET A 169 6.44 8.24 -0.77
CA MET A 169 7.19 9.50 -0.69
C MET A 169 6.49 10.70 -1.34
N PRO A 170 5.85 10.59 -2.51
CA PRO A 170 5.13 11.72 -3.10
C PRO A 170 4.04 12.28 -2.18
N GLU A 171 3.23 11.42 -1.57
CA GLU A 171 2.16 11.83 -0.65
C GLU A 171 2.73 12.36 0.67
N LEU A 172 3.80 11.74 1.20
CA LEU A 172 4.53 12.25 2.36
C LEU A 172 5.14 13.64 2.12
N ASN A 173 5.62 13.91 0.89
CA ASN A 173 6.12 15.22 0.52
C ASN A 173 5.01 16.29 0.52
N GLU A 174 3.79 15.93 0.13
CA GLU A 174 2.64 16.85 0.23
C GLU A 174 2.29 17.13 1.71
N LEU A 175 2.36 16.14 2.59
CA LEU A 175 2.18 16.40 4.04
C LEU A 175 3.23 17.42 4.55
N VAL A 176 4.49 17.28 4.19
CA VAL A 176 5.54 18.26 4.59
C VAL A 176 5.18 19.68 4.14
N LYS A 177 4.66 19.82 2.92
CA LYS A 177 4.21 21.14 2.41
C LYS A 177 3.03 21.69 3.20
N ASN A 178 2.01 20.85 3.46
CA ASN A 178 0.78 21.24 4.14
C ASN A 178 1.06 21.75 5.57
N TYR A 179 2.07 21.19 6.24
CA TYR A 179 2.39 21.51 7.63
C TYR A 179 3.66 22.38 7.80
N LYS A 180 4.20 22.96 6.70
CA LYS A 180 5.47 23.73 6.71
C LYS A 180 5.52 24.88 7.75
N ASN A 181 4.38 25.51 8.04
CA ASN A 181 4.27 26.64 8.95
C ASN A 181 3.63 26.26 10.30
N LYS A 182 3.64 24.98 10.65
CA LYS A 182 3.11 24.44 11.90
C LYS A 182 4.27 23.85 12.72
N ASP A 183 4.04 23.67 14.01
CA ASP A 183 5.01 23.03 14.92
C ASP A 183 5.07 21.50 14.71
N VAL A 184 5.25 21.09 13.46
CA VAL A 184 5.38 19.70 13.05
C VAL A 184 6.76 19.48 12.42
N VAL A 185 7.46 18.46 12.88
CA VAL A 185 8.80 18.09 12.38
C VAL A 185 8.77 16.71 11.77
N PHE A 186 9.16 16.61 10.51
CA PHE A 186 9.19 15.36 9.75
C PHE A 186 10.62 14.81 9.70
N LEU A 187 10.85 13.59 10.25
CA LEU A 187 12.14 12.93 10.35
C LEU A 187 12.12 11.59 9.62
N GLY A 188 12.99 11.43 8.62
CA GLY A 188 13.14 10.19 7.84
C GLY A 188 14.36 9.40 8.32
N PHE A 189 14.15 8.37 9.13
CA PHE A 189 15.20 7.51 9.67
C PHE A 189 15.54 6.40 8.67
N ALA A 190 16.66 6.56 7.95
CA ALA A 190 17.13 5.58 6.99
C ALA A 190 18.15 4.61 7.60
N THR A 191 18.04 3.32 7.29
CA THR A 191 19.06 2.33 7.69
C THR A 191 20.33 2.41 6.84
N ASN A 192 20.26 3.03 5.67
CA ASN A 192 21.38 3.23 4.75
C ASN A 192 22.32 4.34 5.23
N ASP A 193 23.56 4.30 4.74
CA ASP A 193 24.54 5.38 4.91
C ASP A 193 24.20 6.61 4.05
N LYS A 194 24.84 7.74 4.37
CA LYS A 194 24.64 9.01 3.67
C LYS A 194 24.93 8.91 2.16
N SER A 195 25.99 8.21 1.75
CA SER A 195 26.39 8.12 0.35
C SER A 195 25.32 7.46 -0.53
N LYS A 196 24.71 6.39 0.00
CA LYS A 196 23.63 5.67 -0.67
C LYS A 196 22.36 6.50 -0.74
N ILE A 197 22.03 7.22 0.34
CA ILE A 197 20.91 8.16 0.39
C ILE A 197 21.11 9.30 -0.61
N ASP A 198 22.28 9.93 -0.63
CA ASP A 198 22.59 11.03 -1.57
C ASP A 198 22.45 10.57 -3.04
N SER A 199 22.85 9.34 -3.34
CA SER A 199 22.72 8.75 -4.68
C SER A 199 21.25 8.49 -5.05
N PHE A 200 20.43 8.12 -4.09
CA PHE A 200 19.00 7.93 -4.25
C PHE A 200 18.28 9.26 -4.47
N LEU A 201 18.58 10.29 -3.65
CA LEU A 201 17.94 11.60 -3.70
C LEU A 201 18.22 12.39 -4.99
N LYS A 202 19.25 12.01 -5.76
CA LYS A 202 19.46 12.54 -7.13
C LYS A 202 18.38 12.10 -8.11
N LYS A 203 17.59 11.06 -7.78
CA LYS A 203 16.60 10.44 -8.66
C LYS A 203 15.18 10.51 -8.10
N LYS A 204 15.04 10.74 -6.82
CA LYS A 204 13.76 10.72 -6.10
C LYS A 204 13.77 11.81 -5.03
N ASP A 205 12.68 12.57 -4.96
CA ASP A 205 12.51 13.60 -3.94
C ASP A 205 11.93 13.00 -2.66
N PHE A 206 12.53 13.35 -1.51
CA PHE A 206 11.98 13.06 -0.21
C PHE A 206 12.23 14.24 0.73
N SER A 207 11.16 14.92 1.13
CA SER A 207 11.21 16.23 1.80
C SER A 207 11.39 16.15 3.33
N TYR A 208 11.46 14.96 3.90
CA TYR A 208 11.75 14.76 5.32
C TYR A 208 13.20 15.15 5.63
N ASN A 209 13.48 15.53 6.89
CA ASN A 209 14.85 15.64 7.37
C ASN A 209 15.43 14.24 7.52
N ILE A 210 16.36 13.86 6.65
CA ILE A 210 16.78 12.46 6.48
C ILE A 210 17.99 12.16 7.37
N ILE A 211 17.84 11.19 8.25
CA ILE A 211 18.83 10.73 9.20
C ILE A 211 19.40 9.40 8.74
N PRO A 212 20.67 9.32 8.36
CA PRO A 212 21.32 8.10 7.91
C PRO A 212 21.70 7.18 9.07
N ASN A 213 22.02 5.91 8.77
CA ASN A 213 22.56 4.94 9.74
C ASN A 213 21.67 4.71 10.97
N SER A 214 20.33 4.78 10.80
CA SER A 214 19.36 4.86 11.89
C SER A 214 18.95 3.50 12.48
N LYS A 215 19.70 2.44 12.23
CA LYS A 215 19.35 1.09 12.69
C LYS A 215 19.12 1.00 14.21
N LYS A 216 20.00 1.61 15.01
CA LYS A 216 19.88 1.64 16.48
C LYS A 216 18.62 2.38 16.95
N ILE A 217 18.24 3.47 16.27
CA ILE A 217 17.01 4.21 16.58
C ILE A 217 15.79 3.36 16.20
N ALA A 218 15.82 2.70 15.04
CA ALA A 218 14.77 1.77 14.63
C ALA A 218 14.56 0.63 15.65
N GLU A 219 15.65 0.06 16.17
CA GLU A 219 15.62 -0.95 17.23
C GLU A 219 15.00 -0.41 18.54
N ALA A 220 15.35 0.81 18.95
CA ALA A 220 14.80 1.45 20.15
C ALA A 220 13.29 1.71 20.04
N TYR A 221 12.79 1.94 18.81
CA TYR A 221 11.37 2.08 18.51
C TYR A 221 10.71 0.76 18.06
N LYS A 222 11.34 -0.40 18.33
CA LYS A 222 10.85 -1.75 18.01
C LYS A 222 10.40 -1.91 16.55
N VAL A 223 11.07 -1.23 15.61
CA VAL A 223 10.74 -1.33 14.18
C VAL A 223 11.13 -2.70 13.66
N SER A 224 10.14 -3.49 13.25
CA SER A 224 10.30 -4.86 12.73
C SER A 224 10.01 -4.96 11.23
N GLY A 225 9.43 -3.93 10.62
CA GLY A 225 9.06 -3.86 9.20
C GLY A 225 9.20 -2.45 8.63
N TYR A 226 9.15 -2.34 7.30
CA TYR A 226 9.28 -1.05 6.59
C TYR A 226 8.21 -0.92 5.49
N PRO A 227 7.67 0.29 5.27
CA PRO A 227 7.88 1.48 6.09
C PRO A 227 7.30 1.31 7.50
N THR A 228 7.77 2.10 8.45
CA THR A 228 7.12 2.27 9.77
C THR A 228 6.96 3.74 10.04
N HIS A 229 5.76 4.16 10.45
CA HIS A 229 5.44 5.53 10.82
C HIS A 229 5.11 5.61 12.31
N ILE A 230 5.65 6.61 12.98
CA ILE A 230 5.37 6.91 14.38
C ILE A 230 5.11 8.41 14.51
N ILE A 231 4.06 8.78 15.24
CA ILE A 231 3.80 10.17 15.58
C ILE A 231 3.92 10.34 17.08
N ILE A 232 4.71 11.34 17.48
CA ILE A 232 4.95 11.72 18.86
C ILE A 232 4.32 13.09 19.07
N ASP A 233 3.56 13.24 20.14
CA ASP A 233 2.91 14.49 20.51
C ASP A 233 3.87 15.49 21.18
N GLU A 234 3.37 16.70 21.47
CA GLU A 234 4.09 17.77 22.16
C GLU A 234 4.62 17.40 23.55
N ASN A 235 4.03 16.37 24.19
CA ASN A 235 4.41 15.85 25.50
C ASN A 235 5.37 14.66 25.42
N SER A 236 5.88 14.36 24.23
CA SER A 236 6.77 13.21 23.95
C SER A 236 6.09 11.85 24.14
N LYS A 237 4.76 11.76 23.98
CA LYS A 237 4.03 10.50 23.94
C LYS A 237 3.84 10.01 22.50
N ILE A 238 3.98 8.73 22.29
CA ILE A 238 3.64 8.09 21.02
C ILE A 238 2.11 8.00 20.93
N VAL A 239 1.54 8.66 19.92
CA VAL A 239 0.08 8.71 19.71
C VAL A 239 -0.38 7.95 18.47
N TYR A 240 0.55 7.64 17.58
CA TYR A 240 0.30 6.83 16.38
C TYR A 240 1.52 5.96 16.07
N SER A 241 1.25 4.74 15.64
CA SER A 241 2.31 3.85 15.17
C SER A 241 1.72 2.81 14.21
N THR A 242 2.34 2.66 13.03
CA THR A 242 1.94 1.65 12.04
C THR A 242 3.15 1.13 11.28
N SER A 243 3.11 -0.13 10.83
CA SER A 243 4.14 -0.75 10.01
C SER A 243 3.53 -1.30 8.72
N GLY A 244 4.27 -1.15 7.62
CA GLY A 244 3.79 -1.43 6.27
C GLY A 244 2.98 -0.29 5.67
N LEU A 245 2.88 -0.29 4.34
CA LEU A 245 2.07 0.66 3.59
C LEU A 245 0.66 0.07 3.43
N GLY A 246 -0.34 0.76 3.97
CA GLY A 246 -1.76 0.41 3.84
C GLY A 246 -2.54 1.48 3.06
N PRO A 247 -3.78 1.19 2.67
CA PRO A 247 -4.60 2.10 1.86
C PRO A 247 -4.98 3.40 2.58
N THR A 248 -4.92 3.42 3.91
CA THR A 248 -5.28 4.58 4.74
C THR A 248 -4.09 5.21 5.45
N THR A 249 -2.86 4.67 5.28
CA THR A 249 -1.68 5.09 6.05
C THR A 249 -1.49 6.60 6.04
N ILE A 250 -1.49 7.23 4.86
CA ILE A 250 -1.26 8.69 4.72
C ILE A 250 -2.42 9.49 5.33
N THR A 251 -3.65 9.08 5.06
CA THR A 251 -4.85 9.72 5.63
C THR A 251 -4.90 9.61 7.16
N ASP A 252 -4.45 8.49 7.72
CA ASP A 252 -4.43 8.28 9.18
C ASP A 252 -3.32 9.12 9.83
N ILE A 253 -2.16 9.28 9.18
CA ILE A 253 -1.09 10.21 9.60
C ILE A 253 -1.63 11.65 9.61
N GLU A 254 -2.26 12.08 8.51
CA GLU A 254 -2.83 13.44 8.38
C GLU A 254 -3.85 13.73 9.47
N LYS A 255 -4.86 12.87 9.63
CA LYS A 255 -5.87 12.99 10.70
C LYS A 255 -5.27 13.04 12.10
N THR A 256 -4.21 12.26 12.34
CA THR A 256 -3.53 12.26 13.63
C THR A 256 -2.85 13.62 13.87
N ILE A 257 -2.13 14.14 12.87
CA ILE A 257 -1.49 15.46 12.96
C ILE A 257 -2.56 16.54 13.22
N GLU A 258 -3.65 16.52 12.45
CA GLU A 258 -4.75 17.49 12.60
C GLU A 258 -5.36 17.47 14.01
N SER A 259 -5.52 16.27 14.60
CA SER A 259 -6.05 16.14 15.95
C SER A 259 -5.14 16.71 17.05
N LEU A 260 -3.85 16.86 16.77
CA LEU A 260 -2.83 17.35 17.69
C LEU A 260 -2.56 18.87 17.54
N ILE A 261 -2.81 19.42 16.35
CA ILE A 261 -2.65 20.85 16.11
C ILE A 261 -3.76 21.58 16.85
N LYS A 262 -3.38 22.38 17.85
CA LYS A 262 -4.31 23.31 18.50
C LYS A 262 -4.59 24.49 17.55
N GLU A 263 -5.86 24.84 17.40
CA GLU A 263 -6.30 26.05 16.70
C GLU A 263 -5.75 27.33 17.33
#